data_5fd96b2cc9682d13333fac504ad5fc09
#
_entry.id   5fd96b2cc9682d13333fac504ad5fc09
#
_cell.length_a   1.000
_cell.length_b   1.000
_cell.length_c   1.000
_cell.angle_alpha   90.00
_cell.angle_beta   90.00
_cell.angle_gamma   90.00
#
_symmetry.space_group_name_H-M   'P 1'
#
loop_
_entity.id
_entity.type
_entity.pdbx_description
1 polymer ?
#
loop_
_entity_poly.entity_id
_entity_poly.type
_entity_poly.pdbx_seq_one_letter_code
_entity_poly.pdbx_strand_id
1 'polypeptide(L)'
;MARDDTPSTKPLLDKLGVKERMRIAVLGLDDPAFIELLGTRTGDVYVGRRRVGLDMIFVRFDRREELARLRTHKKFIEKNGAIWVLRPKGANAKDIGENDVREAGLDAGLVDVKVVAFSDELSAMKFVYRLKDR
;
A
#
# COMPACT_ATOMS: atom_id res chain seq x y z
N MET A 1 26.31 -2.77 -6.60
CA MET A 1 25.93 -2.33 -6.09
C MET A 1 25.28 -2.78 -5.83
N ALA A 2 25.84 -2.77 -5.93
CA ALA A 2 25.43 -3.25 -5.47
C ALA A 2 24.48 -2.88 -5.29
N ARG A 3 24.13 -3.68 -4.89
CA ARG A 3 23.08 -2.93 -4.58
C ARG A 3 23.52 -1.56 -4.31
N ASP A 4 22.95 -0.74 -4.97
CA ASP A 4 23.18 0.64 -4.80
C ASP A 4 22.55 1.10 -3.50
N ASP A 5 23.32 1.56 -2.56
CA ASP A 5 22.80 2.00 -1.28
C ASP A 5 22.29 3.42 -1.32
N THR A 6 22.48 4.12 -2.42
CA THR A 6 21.92 5.46 -2.51
C THR A 6 20.40 5.36 -2.63
N PRO A 7 19.68 6.33 -2.07
CA PRO A 7 18.22 6.34 -2.25
C PRO A 7 17.89 6.42 -3.72
N SER A 8 16.82 5.76 -4.09
CA SER A 8 16.34 5.84 -5.45
C SER A 8 15.95 7.29 -5.76
N THR A 9 16.36 7.78 -6.94
CA THR A 9 15.93 9.10 -7.41
C THR A 9 14.58 9.03 -8.10
N LYS A 10 14.04 7.83 -8.25
CA LYS A 10 12.75 7.64 -8.87
C LYS A 10 11.67 8.31 -8.03
N PRO A 11 10.78 9.08 -8.65
CA PRO A 11 9.69 9.71 -7.90
C PRO A 11 8.84 8.71 -7.15
N LEU A 12 8.30 9.11 -6.01
CA LEU A 12 7.54 8.22 -5.15
C LEU A 12 6.38 7.55 -5.90
N LEU A 13 5.62 8.30 -6.67
CA LEU A 13 4.49 7.72 -7.39
C LEU A 13 4.90 6.63 -8.37
N ASP A 14 6.08 6.78 -8.97
CA ASP A 14 6.61 5.75 -9.87
C ASP A 14 7.02 4.51 -9.11
N LYS A 15 7.63 4.69 -7.93
CA LYS A 15 7.98 3.56 -7.06
C LYS A 15 6.75 2.79 -6.63
N LEU A 16 5.66 3.50 -6.38
CA LEU A 16 4.42 2.90 -5.93
C LEU A 16 3.58 2.35 -7.07
N GLY A 17 3.97 2.63 -8.32
CA GLY A 17 3.24 2.13 -9.48
C GLY A 17 1.95 2.87 -9.75
N VAL A 18 1.83 4.12 -9.30
CA VAL A 18 0.63 4.91 -9.55
C VAL A 18 0.66 5.41 -10.99
N LYS A 19 -0.39 5.13 -11.73
CA LYS A 19 -0.53 5.55 -13.13
C LYS A 19 -1.75 6.43 -13.31
N GLU A 20 -1.78 7.15 -14.42
CA GLU A 20 -2.91 8.01 -14.74
C GLU A 20 -4.20 7.21 -14.77
N ARG A 21 -5.27 7.85 -14.39
CA ARG A 21 -6.63 7.29 -14.42
C ARG A 21 -6.87 6.14 -13.45
N MET A 22 -5.93 5.83 -12.59
CA MET A 22 -6.17 4.82 -11.57
C MET A 22 -7.19 5.31 -10.56
N ARG A 23 -8.05 4.40 -10.12
CA ARG A 23 -8.98 4.64 -9.02
C ARG A 23 -8.30 4.18 -7.75
N ILE A 24 -8.06 5.13 -6.86
CA ILE A 24 -7.24 4.88 -5.67
C ILE A 24 -7.99 5.29 -4.42
N ALA A 25 -7.96 4.43 -3.40
CA ALA A 25 -8.46 4.77 -2.08
C ALA A 25 -7.29 4.93 -1.11
N VAL A 26 -7.41 5.88 -0.20
CA VAL A 26 -6.41 6.12 0.85
C VAL A 26 -7.14 6.02 2.18
N LEU A 27 -6.73 5.05 3.01
CA LEU A 27 -7.43 4.71 4.25
C LEU A 27 -6.47 4.76 5.43
N GLY A 28 -6.91 5.44 6.48
CA GLY A 28 -6.15 5.49 7.73
C GLY A 28 -4.86 6.30 7.67
N LEU A 29 -4.63 6.99 6.58
CA LEU A 29 -3.42 7.80 6.40
C LEU A 29 -3.80 9.26 6.31
N ASP A 30 -3.38 10.03 7.32
CA ASP A 30 -3.61 11.46 7.35
C ASP A 30 -2.36 12.15 6.80
N ASP A 31 -2.32 12.31 5.48
CA ASP A 31 -1.16 12.87 4.79
C ASP A 31 -1.64 13.72 3.62
N PRO A 32 -2.02 14.97 3.88
CA PRO A 32 -2.52 15.85 2.82
C PRO A 32 -1.55 16.02 1.66
N ALA A 33 -0.24 16.05 1.95
CA ALA A 33 0.76 16.20 0.90
C ALA A 33 0.76 15.00 -0.05
N PHE A 34 0.59 13.80 0.49
CA PHE A 34 0.51 12.61 -0.35
C PHE A 34 -0.77 12.58 -1.18
N ILE A 35 -1.89 13.00 -0.57
CA ILE A 35 -3.16 13.09 -1.30
C ILE A 35 -3.02 14.07 -2.47
N GLU A 36 -2.41 15.22 -2.22
CA GLU A 36 -2.18 16.20 -3.26
C GLU A 36 -1.29 15.64 -4.36
N LEU A 37 -0.24 14.92 -3.96
CA LEU A 37 0.67 14.29 -4.91
C LEU A 37 -0.07 13.30 -5.80
N LEU A 38 -0.94 12.46 -5.23
CA LEU A 38 -1.75 11.53 -6.01
C LEU A 38 -2.60 12.29 -7.03
N GLY A 39 -3.16 13.42 -6.63
CA GLY A 39 -3.99 14.24 -7.48
C GLY A 39 -3.27 14.81 -8.70
N THR A 40 -1.93 14.87 -8.65
CA THR A 40 -1.18 15.31 -9.83
C THR A 40 -1.15 14.24 -10.92
N ARG A 41 -1.50 13.01 -10.58
CA ARG A 41 -1.43 11.91 -11.55
C ARG A 41 -2.79 11.34 -11.90
N THR A 42 -3.73 11.30 -10.94
CA THR A 42 -5.05 10.79 -11.21
C THR A 42 -6.10 11.64 -10.52
N GLY A 43 -7.27 11.78 -11.14
CA GLY A 43 -8.39 12.51 -10.55
C GLY A 43 -9.33 11.65 -9.73
N ASP A 44 -9.10 10.33 -9.66
CA ASP A 44 -10.00 9.41 -8.99
C ASP A 44 -9.43 8.93 -7.65
N VAL A 45 -9.32 9.84 -6.69
CA VAL A 45 -8.79 9.52 -5.36
C VAL A 45 -9.92 9.61 -4.33
N TYR A 46 -10.10 8.52 -3.57
CA TYR A 46 -11.11 8.42 -2.54
C TYR A 46 -10.44 8.36 -1.18
N VAL A 47 -10.65 9.38 -0.36
CA VAL A 47 -9.99 9.49 0.94
C VAL A 47 -10.95 9.03 2.03
N GLY A 48 -10.51 8.05 2.83
CA GLY A 48 -11.28 7.56 3.96
C GLY A 48 -12.44 6.65 3.60
N ARG A 49 -12.55 6.24 2.35
CA ARG A 49 -13.66 5.36 1.94
C ARG A 49 -13.22 4.46 0.79
N ARG A 50 -13.88 3.32 0.71
CA ARG A 50 -13.66 2.34 -0.36
C ARG A 50 -14.82 2.36 -1.34
N ARG A 51 -14.54 1.82 -2.52
CA ARG A 51 -15.57 1.52 -3.50
C ARG A 51 -15.12 0.29 -4.30
N VAL A 52 -16.05 -0.36 -4.96
CA VAL A 52 -15.73 -1.50 -5.81
C VAL A 52 -15.01 -1.02 -7.05
N GLY A 53 -14.08 -1.84 -7.55
CA GLY A 53 -13.38 -1.55 -8.80
C GLY A 53 -12.17 -0.66 -8.64
N LEU A 54 -11.56 -0.65 -7.46
CA LEU A 54 -10.34 0.13 -7.25
C LEU A 54 -9.14 -0.54 -7.90
N ASP A 55 -8.24 0.28 -8.42
CA ASP A 55 -6.98 -0.20 -8.95
C ASP A 55 -5.93 -0.31 -7.85
N MET A 56 -6.07 0.50 -6.80
CA MET A 56 -5.06 0.54 -5.74
C MET A 56 -5.68 1.05 -4.44
N ILE A 57 -5.23 0.49 -3.34
CA ILE A 57 -5.57 0.96 -2.01
C ILE A 57 -4.28 1.23 -1.26
N PHE A 58 -4.19 2.40 -0.62
CA PHE A 58 -3.16 2.68 0.36
C PHE A 58 -3.84 2.65 1.72
N VAL A 59 -3.41 1.75 2.59
CA VAL A 59 -4.00 1.64 3.92
C VAL A 59 -2.90 1.58 4.97
N ARG A 60 -3.06 2.40 6.02
CA ARG A 60 -2.12 2.42 7.13
C ARG A 60 -2.68 1.57 8.26
N PHE A 61 -1.84 0.69 8.80
CA PHE A 61 -2.13 -0.08 9.99
C PHE A 61 -1.11 0.26 11.07
N ASP A 62 -1.58 0.52 12.26
CA ASP A 62 -0.74 0.80 13.42
C ASP A 62 -0.79 -0.34 14.44
N ARG A 63 -1.80 -1.18 14.37
CA ARG A 63 -2.03 -2.25 15.33
C ARG A 63 -2.21 -3.59 14.64
N ARG A 64 -1.75 -4.63 15.32
CA ARG A 64 -1.80 -5.98 14.77
C ARG A 64 -3.22 -6.43 14.42
N GLU A 65 -4.20 -6.08 15.26
CA GLU A 65 -5.59 -6.50 15.01
C GLU A 65 -6.19 -5.86 13.77
N GLU A 66 -5.61 -4.77 13.28
CA GLU A 66 -6.11 -4.13 12.07
C GLU A 66 -5.77 -4.93 10.81
N LEU A 67 -4.75 -5.78 10.89
CA LEU A 67 -4.27 -6.53 9.73
C LEU A 67 -5.35 -7.44 9.12
N ALA A 68 -6.28 -7.91 9.94
CA ALA A 68 -7.36 -8.77 9.46
C ALA A 68 -8.25 -8.05 8.43
N ARG A 69 -8.21 -6.73 8.41
CA ARG A 69 -9.00 -5.93 7.47
C ARG A 69 -8.58 -6.14 6.01
N LEU A 70 -7.38 -6.71 5.79
CA LEU A 70 -6.92 -7.00 4.44
C LEU A 70 -7.88 -7.90 3.68
N ARG A 71 -8.54 -8.83 4.37
CA ARG A 71 -9.52 -9.72 3.73
C ARG A 71 -10.67 -8.94 3.14
N THR A 72 -11.08 -7.87 3.81
CA THR A 72 -12.16 -7.02 3.34
C THR A 72 -11.68 -6.10 2.22
N HIS A 73 -10.52 -5.46 2.41
CA HIS A 73 -9.98 -4.55 1.39
C HIS A 73 -9.77 -5.26 0.05
N LYS A 74 -9.35 -6.52 0.10
CA LYS A 74 -9.12 -7.31 -1.11
C LYS A 74 -10.33 -7.31 -2.04
N LYS A 75 -11.54 -7.30 -1.47
CA LYS A 75 -12.77 -7.38 -2.26
C LYS A 75 -13.06 -6.13 -3.07
N PHE A 76 -12.36 -5.05 -2.77
CA PHE A 76 -12.61 -3.76 -3.42
C PHE A 76 -11.63 -3.46 -4.55
N ILE A 77 -10.57 -4.25 -4.72
CA ILE A 77 -9.62 -4.02 -5.82
C ILE A 77 -9.91 -4.96 -6.98
N GLU A 78 -9.54 -4.49 -8.17
CA GLU A 78 -9.59 -5.31 -9.37
C GLU A 78 -8.60 -6.46 -9.28
N LYS A 79 -8.79 -7.50 -10.08
CA LYS A 79 -7.89 -8.66 -10.05
C LYS A 79 -6.44 -8.31 -10.36
N ASN A 80 -6.21 -7.27 -11.13
CA ASN A 80 -4.87 -6.76 -11.42
C ASN A 80 -4.51 -5.56 -10.56
N GLY A 81 -5.31 -5.28 -9.54
CA GLY A 81 -5.06 -4.17 -8.63
C GLY A 81 -4.06 -4.52 -7.54
N ALA A 82 -3.83 -3.57 -6.66
CA ALA A 82 -2.85 -3.73 -5.59
C ALA A 82 -3.30 -3.05 -4.31
N ILE A 83 -2.81 -3.59 -3.18
CA ILE A 83 -2.97 -2.96 -1.88
C ILE A 83 -1.59 -2.67 -1.33
N TRP A 84 -1.33 -1.41 -1.00
CA TRP A 84 -0.13 -1.01 -0.28
C TRP A 84 -0.46 -0.88 1.20
N VAL A 85 0.19 -1.69 2.01
CA VAL A 85 0.04 -1.62 3.46
C VAL A 85 1.19 -0.78 4.01
N LEU A 86 0.83 0.31 4.68
CA LEU A 86 1.80 1.20 5.30
C LEU A 86 1.83 0.92 6.81
N ARG A 87 3.02 0.85 7.36
CA ARG A 87 3.19 0.64 8.80
C ARG A 87 4.34 1.49 9.33
N PRO A 88 4.27 1.91 10.59
CA PRO A 88 5.40 2.60 11.23
C PRO A 88 6.62 1.70 11.27
N LYS A 89 7.79 2.28 11.06
CA LYS A 89 9.06 1.56 11.05
C LYS A 89 10.09 2.24 11.94
N GLY A 90 11.20 1.55 12.16
CA GLY A 90 12.30 2.09 12.94
C GLY A 90 11.90 2.39 14.36
N ALA A 91 12.26 3.56 14.84
CA ALA A 91 11.97 3.96 16.22
C ALA A 91 10.47 4.09 16.48
N ASN A 92 9.66 4.23 15.44
CA ASN A 92 8.21 4.36 15.55
C ASN A 92 7.48 3.03 15.42
N ALA A 93 8.20 1.95 15.11
CA ALA A 93 7.59 0.64 15.00
C ALA A 93 7.10 0.20 16.38
N LYS A 94 5.90 -0.37 16.41
CA LYS A 94 5.31 -0.83 17.67
C LYS A 94 5.15 -2.33 17.64
N ASP A 95 3.94 -2.81 17.51
CA ASP A 95 3.70 -4.25 17.57
C ASP A 95 3.49 -4.90 16.21
N ILE A 96 3.73 -4.16 15.13
CA ILE A 96 3.60 -4.71 13.78
C ILE A 96 4.96 -4.70 13.08
N GLY A 97 5.48 -5.88 12.78
CA GLY A 97 6.69 -6.02 12.00
C GLY A 97 6.38 -6.38 10.55
N GLU A 98 7.42 -6.41 9.75
CA GLU A 98 7.29 -6.75 8.34
C GLU A 98 6.67 -8.13 8.13
N ASN A 99 7.09 -9.13 8.94
CA ASN A 99 6.56 -10.48 8.81
C ASN A 99 5.09 -10.57 9.21
N ASP A 100 4.66 -9.76 10.17
CA ASP A 100 3.25 -9.74 10.56
C ASP A 100 2.38 -9.31 9.39
N VAL A 101 2.83 -8.29 8.66
CA VAL A 101 2.11 -7.77 7.49
C VAL A 101 2.09 -8.82 6.39
N ARG A 102 3.25 -9.45 6.14
CA ARG A 102 3.35 -10.47 5.09
C ARG A 102 2.42 -11.64 5.37
N GLU A 103 2.39 -12.12 6.60
CA GLU A 103 1.52 -13.22 6.98
C GLU A 103 0.06 -12.86 6.83
N ALA A 104 -0.31 -11.64 7.21
CA ALA A 104 -1.69 -11.18 7.08
C ALA A 104 -2.12 -11.14 5.62
N GLY A 105 -1.22 -10.73 4.73
CA GLY A 105 -1.51 -10.72 3.30
C GLY A 105 -1.73 -12.13 2.77
N LEU A 106 -0.86 -13.06 3.16
CA LEU A 106 -1.01 -14.45 2.75
C LEU A 106 -2.31 -15.04 3.28
N ASP A 107 -2.67 -14.75 4.52
CA ASP A 107 -3.93 -15.22 5.10
C ASP A 107 -5.14 -14.64 4.36
N ALA A 108 -5.00 -13.46 3.79
CA ALA A 108 -6.07 -12.85 3.00
C ALA A 108 -6.12 -13.38 1.58
N GLY A 109 -5.21 -14.26 1.20
CA GLY A 109 -5.18 -14.80 -0.15
C GLY A 109 -4.42 -13.93 -1.13
N LEU A 110 -3.53 -13.08 -0.63
CA LEU A 110 -2.71 -12.19 -1.44
C LEU A 110 -1.26 -12.62 -1.38
N VAL A 111 -0.43 -12.00 -2.19
CA VAL A 111 1.00 -12.25 -2.16
C VAL A 111 1.72 -10.90 -2.20
N ASP A 112 2.78 -10.79 -1.39
CA ASP A 112 3.60 -9.58 -1.37
C ASP A 112 4.59 -9.62 -2.53
N VAL A 113 4.78 -8.47 -3.17
CA VAL A 113 5.66 -8.39 -4.34
C VAL A 113 6.72 -7.32 -4.24
N LYS A 114 6.60 -6.39 -3.29
CA LYS A 114 7.54 -5.27 -3.22
C LYS A 114 7.44 -4.56 -1.88
N VAL A 115 8.57 -4.05 -1.41
CA VAL A 115 8.62 -3.19 -0.23
C VAL A 115 9.30 -1.89 -0.63
N VAL A 116 8.71 -0.78 -0.23
CA VAL A 116 9.21 0.56 -0.56
C VAL A 116 9.25 1.39 0.71
N ALA A 117 10.30 2.20 0.87
CA ALA A 117 10.32 3.21 1.92
C ALA A 117 9.35 4.32 1.47
N PHE A 118 8.21 4.40 2.14
CA PHE A 118 7.20 5.41 1.81
C PHE A 118 7.64 6.79 2.31
N SER A 119 8.15 6.82 3.52
CA SER A 119 8.68 8.03 4.15
C SER A 119 9.71 7.60 5.20
N ASP A 120 10.26 8.57 5.91
CA ASP A 120 11.19 8.25 7.01
C ASP A 120 10.52 7.43 8.10
N GLU A 121 9.21 7.57 8.24
CA GLU A 121 8.45 6.95 9.33
C GLU A 121 7.67 5.72 8.92
N LEU A 122 7.37 5.56 7.64
CA LEU A 122 6.49 4.50 7.16
C LEU A 122 7.15 3.62 6.11
N SER A 123 6.95 2.33 6.26
CA SER A 123 7.32 1.35 5.25
C SER A 123 6.04 0.90 4.53
N ALA A 124 6.14 0.66 3.23
CA ALA A 124 5.00 0.23 2.42
C ALA A 124 5.29 -1.14 1.80
N MET A 125 4.34 -2.06 1.96
CA MET A 125 4.43 -3.38 1.35
C MET A 125 3.27 -3.57 0.38
N LYS A 126 3.60 -3.95 -0.85
CA LYS A 126 2.62 -4.12 -1.92
C LYS A 126 2.11 -5.54 -1.98
N PHE A 127 0.79 -5.69 -2.00
CA PHE A 127 0.12 -6.97 -2.16
C PHE A 127 -0.69 -6.99 -3.44
N VAL A 128 -0.72 -8.14 -4.09
CA VAL A 128 -1.52 -8.37 -5.29
C VAL A 128 -2.20 -9.73 -5.17
N TYR A 129 -3.21 -9.97 -6.00
CA TYR A 129 -3.82 -11.29 -6.09
C TYR A 129 -2.77 -12.30 -6.55
N ARG A 130 -2.89 -13.53 -6.07
CA ARG A 130 -2.05 -14.63 -6.56
C ARG A 130 -2.38 -14.85 -8.03
N LEU A 131 -1.37 -15.30 -8.80
CA LEU A 131 -1.57 -15.52 -10.23
C LEU A 131 -2.77 -16.41 -10.52
N LYS A 132 -2.96 -17.45 -9.73
CA LYS A 132 -4.08 -18.39 -9.93
C LYS A 132 -5.45 -17.75 -9.69
N ASP A 133 -5.49 -16.60 -9.02
CA ASP A 133 -6.74 -15.94 -8.66
C ASP A 133 -7.05 -14.75 -9.55
N ARG A 134 -6.18 -14.47 -10.51
CA ARG A 134 -6.36 -13.34 -11.43
C ARG A 134 -7.22 -13.69 -12.62
#